data_fde5609243d3c576e7a903ec4e019697
#
_entry.id   fde5609243d3c576e7a903ec4e019697
#
_cell.length_a   1.000
_cell.length_b   1.000
_cell.length_c   1.000
_cell.angle_alpha   90.00
_cell.angle_beta   90.00
_cell.angle_gamma   90.00
#
_symmetry.space_group_name_H-M   'P 1'
#
loop_
_entity.id
_entity.type
_entity.pdbx_description
1 polymer ?
#
loop_
_entity_poly.entity_id
_entity_poly.type
_entity_poly.pdbx_seq_one_letter_code
_entity_poly.pdbx_strand_id
1 'polypeptide(L)'
;MLYPILAIVAGLALLVWSADRFVIGAAATARNFGMSPMLIGLTIVSFGTSAPEILVSYMASINDAGDLAVGNALGSNIANIALVLGITALIAPLPVKSGVLRKEIPLLLAVTVLGGVLLFDLALTMTDSVILLLS
;
A
#
# COMPACT_ATOMS: atom_id res chain seq x y z
N MET A 1 5.33 -5.57 30.26
CA MET A 1 5.94 -4.75 29.17
C MET A 1 6.79 -5.57 28.19
N LEU A 2 7.56 -6.56 28.62
CA LEU A 2 8.43 -7.36 27.72
C LEU A 2 7.65 -8.17 26.67
N TYR A 3 6.55 -8.81 27.06
CA TYR A 3 5.74 -9.65 26.15
C TYR A 3 5.19 -8.90 24.91
N PRO A 4 4.57 -7.71 25.03
CA PRO A 4 4.15 -6.94 23.86
C PRO A 4 5.29 -6.54 22.92
N ILE A 5 6.44 -6.17 23.49
CA ILE A 5 7.62 -5.79 22.70
C ILE A 5 8.13 -7.00 21.90
N LEU A 6 8.27 -8.16 22.53
CA LEU A 6 8.68 -9.39 21.85
C LEU A 6 7.69 -9.80 20.76
N ALA A 7 6.38 -9.65 21.02
CA ALA A 7 5.34 -9.95 20.03
C ALA A 7 5.44 -9.02 18.81
N ILE A 8 5.69 -7.72 19.02
CA ILE A 8 5.87 -6.76 17.92
C ILE A 8 7.13 -7.11 17.11
N VAL A 9 8.26 -7.34 17.77
CA VAL A 9 9.52 -7.68 17.09
C VAL A 9 9.40 -8.98 16.30
N ALA A 10 8.79 -10.01 16.90
CA ALA A 10 8.55 -11.29 16.21
C ALA A 10 7.58 -11.13 15.04
N GLY A 11 6.53 -10.34 15.20
CA GLY A 11 5.56 -10.03 14.14
C GLY A 11 6.20 -9.29 12.96
N LEU A 12 7.03 -8.27 13.24
CA LEU A 12 7.76 -7.54 12.20
C LEU A 12 8.77 -8.46 11.47
N ALA A 13 9.52 -9.30 12.19
CA ALA A 13 10.44 -10.25 11.58
C ALA A 13 9.72 -11.25 10.66
N LEU A 14 8.59 -11.80 11.11
CA LEU A 14 7.73 -12.67 10.31
C LEU A 14 7.15 -11.96 9.09
N LEU A 15 6.71 -10.71 9.25
CA LEU A 15 6.17 -9.90 8.15
C LEU A 15 7.22 -9.70 7.06
N VAL A 16 8.44 -9.26 7.43
CA VAL A 16 9.54 -9.06 6.45
C VAL A 16 9.90 -10.36 5.76
N TRP A 17 10.05 -11.44 6.51
CA TRP A 17 10.37 -12.75 5.93
C TRP A 17 9.29 -13.27 4.99
N SER A 18 8.01 -13.17 5.36
CA SER A 18 6.89 -13.62 4.54
C SER A 18 6.71 -12.75 3.29
N ALA A 19 6.87 -11.43 3.40
CA ALA A 19 6.82 -10.51 2.27
C ALA A 19 7.91 -10.83 1.22
N ASP A 20 9.14 -11.08 1.66
CA ASP A 20 10.23 -11.48 0.76
C ASP A 20 9.90 -12.78 0.01
N ARG A 21 9.43 -13.81 0.71
CA ARG A 21 9.02 -15.08 0.10
C ARG A 21 7.85 -14.93 -0.85
N PHE A 22 6.87 -14.11 -0.47
CA PHE A 22 5.72 -13.80 -1.32
C PHE A 22 6.16 -13.13 -2.62
N VAL A 23 6.98 -12.07 -2.55
CA VAL A 23 7.46 -11.33 -3.73
C VAL A 23 8.23 -12.26 -4.67
N ILE A 24 9.16 -13.07 -4.15
CA ILE A 24 9.95 -14.02 -4.96
C ILE A 24 9.03 -15.04 -5.65
N GLY A 25 8.12 -15.66 -4.91
CA GLY A 25 7.21 -16.69 -5.43
C GLY A 25 6.20 -16.12 -6.44
N ALA A 26 5.60 -14.99 -6.13
CA ALA A 26 4.63 -14.32 -7.00
C ALA A 26 5.28 -13.82 -8.29
N ALA A 27 6.48 -13.22 -8.21
CA ALA A 27 7.21 -12.76 -9.38
C ALA A 27 7.64 -13.93 -10.29
N ALA A 28 8.09 -15.05 -9.71
CA ALA A 28 8.45 -16.24 -10.48
C ALA A 28 7.23 -16.84 -11.19
N THR A 29 6.12 -16.97 -10.49
CA THR A 29 4.86 -17.51 -11.03
C THR A 29 4.32 -16.65 -12.17
N ALA A 30 4.23 -15.34 -11.95
CA ALA A 30 3.70 -14.42 -12.95
C ALA A 30 4.62 -14.31 -14.20
N ARG A 31 5.94 -14.43 -14.01
CA ARG A 31 6.89 -14.50 -15.12
C ARG A 31 6.66 -15.76 -15.99
N ASN A 32 6.33 -16.89 -15.37
CA ASN A 32 5.99 -18.12 -16.09
C ASN A 32 4.69 -17.98 -16.92
N PHE A 33 3.79 -17.10 -16.51
CA PHE A 33 2.59 -16.72 -17.28
C PHE A 33 2.85 -15.63 -18.33
N GLY A 34 4.09 -15.23 -18.56
CA GLY A 34 4.45 -14.23 -19.56
C GLY A 34 4.11 -12.78 -19.17
N MET A 35 3.80 -12.52 -17.90
CA MET A 35 3.52 -11.16 -17.42
C MET A 35 4.80 -10.31 -17.40
N SER A 36 4.66 -9.03 -17.75
CA SER A 36 5.79 -8.11 -17.67
C SER A 36 6.16 -7.84 -16.19
N PRO A 37 7.46 -7.62 -15.87
CA PRO A 37 7.89 -7.30 -14.50
C PRO A 37 7.17 -6.09 -13.90
N MET A 38 6.84 -5.10 -14.72
CA MET A 38 6.11 -3.90 -14.30
C MET A 38 4.67 -4.26 -13.87
N LEU A 39 3.98 -5.09 -14.64
CA LEU A 39 2.62 -5.52 -14.31
C LEU A 39 2.60 -6.36 -13.03
N ILE A 40 3.59 -7.24 -12.84
CA ILE A 40 3.75 -8.02 -11.61
C ILE A 40 3.92 -7.10 -10.40
N GLY A 41 4.79 -6.08 -10.50
CA GLY A 41 5.02 -5.10 -9.45
C GLY A 41 3.76 -4.29 -9.10
N LEU A 42 3.08 -3.77 -10.12
CA LEU A 42 1.89 -2.93 -9.95
C LEU A 42 0.66 -3.69 -9.43
N THR A 43 0.58 -4.99 -9.62
CA THR A 43 -0.57 -5.79 -9.22
C THR A 43 -0.25 -6.72 -8.06
N ILE A 44 0.41 -7.84 -8.33
CA ILE A 44 0.59 -8.92 -7.36
C ILE A 44 1.45 -8.48 -6.17
N VAL A 45 2.57 -7.80 -6.44
CA VAL A 45 3.48 -7.36 -5.37
C VAL A 45 2.83 -6.24 -4.56
N SER A 46 2.24 -5.24 -5.20
CA SER A 46 1.55 -4.15 -4.51
C SER A 46 0.41 -4.64 -3.63
N PHE A 47 -0.45 -5.53 -4.16
CA PHE A 47 -1.52 -6.13 -3.38
C PHE A 47 -0.99 -6.92 -2.17
N GLY A 48 0.04 -7.74 -2.37
CA GLY A 48 0.61 -8.55 -1.30
C GLY A 48 1.30 -7.73 -0.21
N THR A 49 2.01 -6.67 -0.58
CA THR A 49 2.64 -5.77 0.39
C THR A 49 1.65 -4.89 1.14
N SER A 50 0.47 -4.61 0.55
CA SER A 50 -0.62 -3.87 1.20
C SER A 50 -1.58 -4.76 2.00
N ALA A 51 -1.39 -6.07 2.01
CA ALA A 51 -2.27 -6.98 2.75
C ALA A 51 -2.36 -6.68 4.25
N PRO A 52 -1.28 -6.31 4.97
CA PRO A 52 -1.35 -5.89 6.37
C PRO A 52 -2.24 -4.67 6.58
N GLU A 53 -2.10 -3.65 5.72
CA GLU A 53 -2.90 -2.42 5.79
C GLU A 53 -4.38 -2.71 5.53
N ILE A 54 -4.69 -3.57 4.56
CA ILE A 54 -6.07 -4.00 4.27
C ILE A 54 -6.66 -4.71 5.50
N LEU A 55 -5.91 -5.61 6.12
CA LEU A 55 -6.37 -6.35 7.30
C LEU A 55 -6.60 -5.41 8.50
N VAL A 56 -5.67 -4.49 8.77
CA VAL A 56 -5.81 -3.51 9.86
C VAL A 56 -7.01 -2.62 9.63
N SER A 57 -7.20 -2.08 8.43
CA SER A 57 -8.34 -1.23 8.09
C SER A 57 -9.67 -1.99 8.18
N TYR A 58 -9.71 -3.25 7.73
CA TYR A 58 -10.87 -4.11 7.87
C TYR A 58 -11.23 -4.36 9.34
N MET A 59 -10.24 -4.73 10.16
CA MET A 59 -10.44 -4.96 11.60
C MET A 59 -10.87 -3.68 12.33
N ALA A 60 -10.32 -2.54 11.97
CA ALA A 60 -10.73 -1.24 12.50
C ALA A 60 -12.20 -0.94 12.15
N SER A 61 -12.60 -1.16 10.90
CA SER A 61 -13.97 -0.91 10.44
C SER A 61 -15.01 -1.78 11.16
N ILE A 62 -14.75 -3.06 11.38
CA ILE A 62 -15.69 -3.95 12.08
C ILE A 62 -15.75 -3.72 13.60
N ASN A 63 -14.80 -2.96 14.16
CA ASN A 63 -14.77 -2.56 15.57
C ASN A 63 -15.17 -1.09 15.76
N ASP A 64 -15.93 -0.52 14.84
CA ASP A 64 -16.40 0.87 14.88
C ASP A 64 -15.28 1.92 15.03
N ALA A 65 -14.06 1.59 14.58
CA ALA A 65 -12.90 2.49 14.60
C ALA A 65 -12.58 3.00 13.18
N GLY A 66 -13.55 3.58 12.49
CA GLY A 66 -13.42 4.07 11.11
C GLY A 66 -12.28 5.07 10.93
N ASP A 67 -12.08 5.96 11.89
CA ASP A 67 -10.96 6.93 11.88
C ASP A 67 -9.60 6.25 11.83
N LEU A 68 -9.44 5.11 12.52
CA LEU A 68 -8.22 4.32 12.46
C LEU A 68 -8.04 3.68 11.09
N ALA A 69 -9.12 3.22 10.45
CA ALA A 69 -9.05 2.63 9.11
C ALA A 69 -8.59 3.67 8.07
N VAL A 70 -9.18 4.87 8.10
CA VAL A 70 -8.80 5.99 7.22
C VAL A 70 -7.37 6.45 7.52
N GLY A 71 -7.04 6.63 8.80
CA GLY A 71 -5.69 7.01 9.23
C GLY A 71 -4.62 6.00 8.81
N ASN A 72 -4.90 4.71 8.87
CA ASN A 72 -4.01 3.65 8.41
C ASN A 72 -3.79 3.72 6.89
N ALA A 73 -4.84 3.89 6.10
CA ALA A 73 -4.74 3.99 4.64
C ALA A 73 -3.95 5.23 4.19
N LEU A 74 -4.24 6.40 4.74
CA LEU A 74 -3.52 7.64 4.42
C LEU A 74 -2.10 7.62 4.96
N GLY A 75 -1.91 7.14 6.18
CA GLY A 75 -0.61 7.05 6.86
C GLY A 75 0.36 6.14 6.14
N SER A 76 -0.09 4.99 5.65
CA SER A 76 0.76 4.06 4.88
C SER A 76 1.21 4.67 3.56
N ASN A 77 0.34 5.39 2.84
CA ASN A 77 0.71 6.11 1.62
C ASN A 77 1.76 7.19 1.89
N ILE A 78 1.58 7.99 2.96
CA ILE A 78 2.55 9.02 3.36
C ILE A 78 3.88 8.36 3.73
N ALA A 79 3.87 7.28 4.52
CA ALA A 79 5.07 6.57 4.92
C ALA A 79 5.81 5.98 3.70
N ASN A 80 5.10 5.40 2.75
CA ASN A 80 5.69 4.83 1.53
C ASN A 80 6.36 5.91 0.66
N ILE A 81 5.77 7.10 0.53
CA ILE A 81 6.33 8.19 -0.26
C ILE A 81 7.41 8.94 0.52
N ALA A 82 7.13 9.39 1.73
CA ALA A 82 8.05 10.25 2.46
C ALA A 82 9.21 9.46 3.09
N LEU A 83 8.93 8.32 3.72
CA LEU A 83 9.94 7.55 4.42
C LEU A 83 10.64 6.55 3.49
N VAL A 84 9.89 5.63 2.87
CA VAL A 84 10.49 4.53 2.10
C VAL A 84 11.16 5.05 0.84
N LEU A 85 10.43 5.79 0.00
CA LEU A 85 10.97 6.36 -1.23
C LEU A 85 12.06 7.40 -0.93
N GLY A 86 11.84 8.26 0.08
CA GLY A 86 12.79 9.28 0.49
C GLY A 86 14.11 8.68 0.97
N ILE A 87 14.09 7.72 1.89
CA ILE A 87 15.30 7.03 2.37
C ILE A 87 15.98 6.26 1.24
N THR A 88 15.23 5.56 0.39
CA THR A 88 15.80 4.81 -0.74
C THR A 88 16.53 5.74 -1.70
N ALA A 89 15.95 6.91 -2.01
CA ALA A 89 16.57 7.91 -2.87
C ALA A 89 17.85 8.53 -2.28
N LEU A 90 17.96 8.60 -0.95
CA LEU A 90 19.17 9.04 -0.26
C LEU A 90 20.30 7.99 -0.32
N ILE A 91 19.96 6.71 -0.33
CA ILE A 91 20.92 5.60 -0.35
C ILE A 91 21.41 5.32 -1.77
N ALA A 92 20.50 5.35 -2.75
CA ALA A 92 20.82 5.03 -4.13
C ALA A 92 19.98 5.84 -5.12
N PRO A 93 20.56 6.28 -6.26
CA PRO A 93 19.80 6.94 -7.31
C PRO A 93 18.72 6.03 -7.86
N LEU A 94 17.48 6.53 -7.91
CA LEU A 94 16.35 5.80 -8.45
C LEU A 94 16.15 6.16 -9.93
N PRO A 95 16.38 5.25 -10.87
CA PRO A 95 16.14 5.52 -12.29
C PRO A 95 14.62 5.56 -12.56
N VAL A 96 14.08 6.76 -12.73
CA VAL A 96 12.67 6.96 -13.04
C VAL A 96 12.47 7.07 -14.55
N LYS A 97 11.71 6.14 -15.13
CA LYS A 97 11.39 6.18 -16.57
C LYS A 97 10.38 7.29 -16.85
N SER A 98 10.57 8.04 -17.94
CA SER A 98 9.67 9.13 -18.35
C SER A 98 8.21 8.69 -18.56
N GLY A 99 7.96 7.42 -18.88
CA GLY A 99 6.62 6.85 -18.97
C GLY A 99 5.87 6.85 -17.62
N VAL A 100 6.58 6.56 -16.52
CA VAL A 100 6.02 6.62 -15.16
C VAL A 100 5.60 8.04 -14.81
N LEU A 101 6.46 9.03 -15.08
CA LEU A 101 6.16 10.43 -14.81
C LEU A 101 4.94 10.95 -15.58
N ARG A 102 4.72 10.46 -16.80
CA ARG A 102 3.65 10.95 -17.67
C ARG A 102 2.31 10.25 -17.48
N LYS A 103 2.31 9.00 -17.02
CA LYS A 103 1.08 8.19 -16.89
C LYS A 103 0.72 7.90 -15.44
N GLU A 104 1.68 7.40 -14.67
CA GLU A 104 1.42 6.91 -13.32
C GLU A 104 1.22 8.06 -12.32
N ILE A 105 2.07 9.11 -12.40
CA ILE A 105 1.96 10.24 -11.46
C ILE A 105 0.65 11.01 -11.63
N PRO A 106 0.18 11.37 -12.84
CA PRO A 106 -1.12 12.03 -13.00
C PRO A 106 -2.29 11.17 -12.50
N LEU A 107 -2.24 9.86 -12.72
CA LEU A 107 -3.25 8.94 -12.21
C LEU A 107 -3.26 8.91 -10.68
N LEU A 108 -2.08 8.77 -10.06
CA LEU A 108 -1.93 8.80 -8.61
C LEU A 108 -2.47 10.11 -8.01
N LEU A 109 -2.13 11.25 -8.61
CA LEU A 109 -2.64 12.55 -8.17
C LEU A 109 -4.16 12.65 -8.31
N ALA A 110 -4.72 12.15 -9.41
CA ALA A 110 -6.17 12.16 -9.63
C ALA A 110 -6.90 11.34 -8.56
N VAL A 111 -6.43 10.12 -8.26
CA VAL A 111 -7.01 9.26 -7.21
C VAL A 111 -6.82 9.89 -5.82
N THR A 112 -5.68 10.51 -5.56
CA THR A 112 -5.43 11.20 -4.28
C THR A 112 -6.36 12.39 -4.09
N VAL A 113 -6.57 13.21 -5.13
CA VAL A 113 -7.51 14.34 -5.10
C VAL A 113 -8.94 13.83 -4.95
N LEU A 114 -9.33 12.79 -5.67
CA LEU A 114 -10.64 12.16 -5.52
C LEU A 114 -10.87 11.70 -4.07
N GLY A 115 -9.92 10.97 -3.49
CA GLY A 115 -10.00 10.56 -2.08
C GLY A 115 -10.12 11.74 -1.12
N GLY A 116 -9.36 12.82 -1.34
CA GLY A 116 -9.45 14.04 -0.55
C GLY A 116 -10.83 14.73 -0.65
N VAL A 117 -11.43 14.73 -1.83
CA VAL A 117 -12.79 15.30 -2.06
C VAL A 117 -13.84 14.46 -1.35
N LEU A 118 -13.76 13.13 -1.43
CA LEU A 118 -14.72 12.23 -0.77
C LEU A 118 -14.60 12.23 0.76
N LEU A 119 -13.43 12.59 1.29
CA LEU A 119 -13.21 12.75 2.74
C LEU A 119 -13.49 14.17 3.24
N PHE A 120 -13.88 15.08 2.37
CA PHE A 120 -14.03 16.50 2.74
C PHE A 120 -15.14 16.76 3.77
N ASP A 121 -16.19 15.94 3.74
CA ASP A 121 -17.31 15.99 4.72
C ASP A 121 -17.04 15.16 5.99
N LEU A 122 -15.83 14.59 6.12
CA LEU A 122 -15.41 13.75 7.24
C LEU A 122 -16.26 12.49 7.45
N ALA A 123 -16.98 12.05 6.42
CA ALA A 123 -17.80 10.85 6.46
C ALA A 123 -17.58 10.00 5.20
N LEU A 124 -17.25 8.73 5.36
CA LEU A 124 -17.20 7.77 4.25
C LEU A 124 -18.52 7.03 4.16
N THR A 125 -19.29 7.34 3.14
CA THR A 125 -20.53 6.61 2.84
C THR A 125 -20.27 5.34 2.02
N MET A 126 -21.28 4.48 1.91
CA MET A 126 -21.22 3.31 1.00
C MET A 126 -20.94 3.73 -0.46
N THR A 127 -21.48 4.88 -0.88
CA THR A 127 -21.26 5.40 -2.24
C THR A 127 -19.79 5.77 -2.45
N ASP A 128 -19.18 6.47 -1.49
CA ASP A 128 -17.76 6.85 -1.55
C ASP A 128 -16.86 5.63 -1.59
N SER A 129 -17.19 4.60 -0.81
CA SER A 129 -16.46 3.33 -0.77
C SER A 129 -16.51 2.61 -2.11
N VAL A 130 -17.66 2.59 -2.79
CA VAL A 130 -17.79 2.00 -4.14
C VAL A 130 -16.99 2.80 -5.17
N ILE A 131 -17.03 4.14 -5.11
CA ILE A 131 -16.25 5.00 -6.02
C ILE A 131 -14.75 4.75 -5.85
N LEU A 132 -14.27 4.68 -4.60
CA LEU A 132 -12.85 4.42 -4.31
C LEU A 132 -12.40 3.01 -4.75
N LEU A 133 -13.27 2.01 -4.66
CA LEU A 133 -12.95 0.65 -5.12
C LEU A 133 -12.87 0.53 -6.64
N LEU A 134 -13.58 1.39 -7.37
CA LEU A 134 -13.65 1.37 -8.84
C LEU A 134 -12.63 2.33 -9.49
N SER A 135 -11.93 3.17 -8.71
CA SER A 135 -10.92 4.13 -9.19
C SER A 135 -9.52 3.50 -9.28
#